data_4bcee03d0b79b49636f3aff2d545bc2b
#
_entry.id   4bcee03d0b79b49636f3aff2d545bc2b
#
_cell.length_a   1.000
_cell.length_b   1.000
_cell.length_c   1.000
_cell.angle_alpha   90.00
_cell.angle_beta   90.00
_cell.angle_gamma   90.00
#
_symmetry.space_group_name_H-M   'P 1'
#
loop_
_entity.id
_entity.type
_entity.pdbx_description
1 polymer ?
#
loop_
_entity_poly.entity_id
_entity_poly.type
_entity_poly.pdbx_seq_one_letter_code
_entity_poly.pdbx_strand_id
1 'polypeptide(L)'
;RIGGQLKEALLDTGADDTVLEEMNLPGRWKPKMIGGIGGFIKVRQYDQIPLEICGHKAIGTVLVGPTPVNIIGRNLLTQIGCTLNFXXCTEMEKEGKISKIGPENPYNTPXFAIKKKNSNRWRKLVDFRELNKRTQDFWEVQLGIPHPAGLKKKKSVTVLDVGDAYFSVPLDEDFRKYTAFTIPSLNNETPGIRYQYNVLPQGWKGSPAIFQSSMTKILEPFRKQNPDIVIYQYVDDLYVGSDLEIGQHRXKXEELRQHLLRWGXXTPDQKHQKEPPFLWMGYEL
;
A
#
# COMPACT_ATOMS: atom_id res chain seq x y z
N ARG A 1 22.11 -8.39 0.51
CA ARG A 1 23.47 -8.33 1.11
C ARG A 1 24.49 -7.99 0.02
N ILE A 2 25.29 -7.00 0.27
CA ILE A 2 26.33 -6.57 -0.65
C ILE A 2 27.56 -6.20 0.16
N GLY A 3 28.73 -6.72 -0.25
CA GLY A 3 29.98 -6.44 0.46
C GLY A 3 29.92 -6.79 1.94
N GLY A 4 29.18 -7.83 2.29
CA GLY A 4 29.01 -8.23 3.68
C GLY A 4 28.03 -7.43 4.48
N GLN A 5 27.42 -6.40 3.89
CA GLN A 5 26.45 -5.56 4.59
C GLN A 5 25.03 -5.89 4.16
N LEU A 6 24.14 -5.89 5.13
CA LEU A 6 22.72 -6.10 4.86
C LEU A 6 22.05 -4.74 4.67
N LYS A 7 21.33 -4.59 3.58
CA LYS A 7 20.67 -3.34 3.25
C LYS A 7 19.25 -3.59 2.80
N GLU A 8 18.39 -2.61 3.00
CA GLU A 8 17.05 -2.64 2.44
C GLU A 8 17.05 -1.96 1.08
N ALA A 9 16.29 -2.52 0.15
CA ALA A 9 16.22 -1.97 -1.19
C ALA A 9 14.83 -2.21 -1.76
N LEU A 10 14.47 -1.37 -2.70
CA LEU A 10 13.22 -1.49 -3.44
C LEU A 10 13.48 -2.31 -4.70
N LEU A 11 12.70 -3.35 -4.91
CA LEU A 11 12.74 -4.11 -6.16
C LEU A 11 11.89 -3.35 -7.17
N ASP A 12 12.54 -2.76 -8.16
CA ASP A 12 11.89 -1.78 -9.03
C ASP A 12 11.93 -2.26 -10.48
N THR A 13 10.84 -2.84 -10.95
CA THR A 13 10.77 -3.29 -12.33
C THR A 13 10.74 -2.16 -13.34
N GLY A 14 10.51 -0.94 -12.88
CA GLY A 14 10.58 0.22 -13.77
C GLY A 14 11.97 0.78 -13.96
N ALA A 15 12.97 0.25 -13.25
CA ALA A 15 14.34 0.73 -13.34
C ALA A 15 15.19 -0.22 -14.15
N ASP A 16 15.92 0.34 -15.11
CA ASP A 16 16.90 -0.47 -15.87
C ASP A 16 18.06 -0.91 -14.99
N ASP A 17 18.51 -0.02 -14.12
CA ASP A 17 19.76 -0.18 -13.39
C ASP A 17 19.52 -0.32 -11.90
N THR A 18 20.53 -0.87 -11.23
CA THR A 18 20.58 -0.99 -9.77
C THR A 18 21.38 0.18 -9.23
N VAL A 19 20.79 0.96 -8.35
CA VAL A 19 21.39 2.17 -7.81
C VAL A 19 21.31 2.14 -6.30
N LEU A 20 22.46 2.24 -5.65
CA LEU A 20 22.55 2.17 -4.20
C LEU A 20 22.99 3.51 -3.62
N GLU A 21 22.53 3.77 -2.41
CA GLU A 21 22.99 4.92 -1.66
C GLU A 21 24.48 4.83 -1.43
N GLU A 22 25.08 5.98 -1.14
CA GLU A 22 26.52 6.07 -1.00
C GLU A 22 27.09 4.98 -0.10
N MET A 23 28.06 4.25 -0.62
CA MET A 23 28.76 3.22 0.14
C MET A 23 30.08 2.95 -0.54
N ASN A 24 30.98 2.32 0.19
CA ASN A 24 32.28 1.93 -0.37
C ASN A 24 32.21 0.50 -0.90
N LEU A 25 32.59 0.34 -2.16
CA LEU A 25 32.70 -0.97 -2.77
C LEU A 25 34.13 -1.16 -3.27
N PRO A 26 34.62 -2.39 -3.24
CA PRO A 26 35.99 -2.63 -3.75
C PRO A 26 36.05 -2.59 -5.27
N GLY A 27 37.23 -2.29 -5.78
CA GLY A 27 37.47 -2.38 -7.20
C GLY A 27 37.36 -1.07 -7.92
N ARG A 28 37.52 -1.17 -9.22
CA ARG A 28 37.49 -0.01 -10.09
C ARG A 28 36.07 0.43 -10.36
N TRP A 29 35.93 1.71 -10.64
CA TRP A 29 34.65 2.26 -11.04
C TRP A 29 34.88 3.34 -12.09
N LYS A 30 33.81 3.68 -12.80
CA LYS A 30 33.86 4.77 -13.74
C LYS A 30 32.66 5.67 -13.54
N PRO A 31 32.80 6.96 -13.85
CA PRO A 31 31.67 7.87 -13.63
C PRO A 31 30.56 7.65 -14.66
N LYS A 32 29.33 7.88 -14.24
CA LYS A 32 28.18 7.76 -15.11
C LYS A 32 27.12 8.74 -14.66
N MET A 33 26.34 9.23 -15.60
CA MET A 33 25.17 10.05 -15.31
C MET A 33 23.93 9.24 -15.59
N ILE A 34 23.00 9.18 -14.63
CA ILE A 34 21.74 8.49 -14.85
C ILE A 34 20.60 9.44 -14.58
N GLY A 35 19.51 9.25 -15.29
CA GLY A 35 18.36 10.11 -15.18
C GLY A 35 17.13 9.40 -14.72
N GLY A 36 16.29 10.12 -14.00
CA GLY A 36 15.00 9.67 -13.59
C GLY A 36 14.07 10.86 -13.51
N ILE A 37 12.94 10.62 -12.93
CA ILE A 37 12.02 11.74 -12.70
C ILE A 37 12.69 12.68 -11.71
N GLY A 38 12.87 13.92 -12.10
CA GLY A 38 13.51 14.87 -11.21
C GLY A 38 14.90 15.25 -11.61
N GLY A 39 15.45 14.62 -12.67
CA GLY A 39 16.73 15.04 -13.20
C GLY A 39 17.77 13.94 -13.22
N PHE A 40 19.02 14.35 -13.44
CA PHE A 40 20.14 13.43 -13.54
C PHE A 40 21.01 13.49 -12.30
N ILE A 41 21.58 12.35 -11.94
CA ILE A 41 22.55 12.30 -10.84
C ILE A 41 23.82 11.64 -11.35
N LYS A 42 24.92 12.00 -10.71
CA LYS A 42 26.23 11.44 -11.04
C LYS A 42 26.49 10.26 -10.11
N VAL A 43 26.85 9.13 -10.68
CA VAL A 43 27.06 7.91 -9.91
C VAL A 43 28.38 7.28 -10.28
N ARG A 44 28.86 6.36 -9.44
CA ARG A 44 30.02 5.54 -9.71
C ARG A 44 29.54 4.17 -10.17
N GLN A 45 30.00 3.74 -11.33
CA GLN A 45 29.60 2.44 -11.89
C GLN A 45 30.62 1.38 -11.54
N TYR A 46 30.21 0.38 -10.77
CA TYR A 46 31.02 -0.79 -10.45
C TYR A 46 30.47 -1.99 -11.21
N ASP A 47 31.34 -2.71 -11.89
CA ASP A 47 30.94 -3.88 -12.66
C ASP A 47 31.27 -5.15 -11.91
N GLN A 48 30.50 -6.21 -12.19
CA GLN A 48 30.76 -7.55 -11.66
C GLN A 48 30.77 -7.59 -10.14
N ILE A 49 29.80 -6.96 -9.53
CA ILE A 49 29.68 -6.93 -8.07
C ILE A 49 28.77 -8.07 -7.62
N PRO A 50 29.23 -8.93 -6.70
CA PRO A 50 28.36 -9.97 -6.18
C PRO A 50 27.36 -9.41 -5.17
N LEU A 51 26.12 -9.84 -5.30
CA LEU A 51 25.07 -9.48 -4.36
C LEU A 51 24.24 -10.72 -4.02
N GLU A 52 23.58 -10.66 -2.88
CA GLU A 52 22.59 -11.65 -2.52
C GLU A 52 21.29 -10.91 -2.25
N ILE A 53 20.27 -11.21 -3.04
CA ILE A 53 18.98 -10.51 -2.98
C ILE A 53 17.92 -11.51 -2.62
N CYS A 54 17.34 -11.36 -1.43
CA CYS A 54 16.28 -12.28 -0.96
C CYS A 54 16.74 -13.74 -1.06
N GLY A 55 17.99 -14.00 -0.71
CA GLY A 55 18.54 -15.34 -0.73
C GLY A 55 19.04 -15.84 -2.07
N HIS A 56 18.95 -15.02 -3.11
CA HIS A 56 19.40 -15.39 -4.46
C HIS A 56 20.66 -14.63 -4.81
N LYS A 57 21.65 -15.34 -5.32
CA LYS A 57 22.94 -14.75 -5.66
C LYS A 57 22.92 -14.19 -7.07
N ALA A 58 23.54 -13.03 -7.24
CA ALA A 58 23.68 -12.38 -8.53
C ALA A 58 25.03 -11.70 -8.59
N ILE A 59 25.51 -11.46 -9.81
CA ILE A 59 26.72 -10.70 -10.04
C ILE A 59 26.44 -9.74 -11.18
N GLY A 60 26.61 -8.45 -10.93
CA GLY A 60 26.31 -7.51 -11.99
C GLY A 60 26.74 -6.10 -11.66
N THR A 61 26.31 -5.19 -12.49
CA THR A 61 26.66 -3.79 -12.38
C THR A 61 25.84 -3.10 -11.30
N VAL A 62 26.52 -2.36 -10.44
CA VAL A 62 25.91 -1.59 -9.37
C VAL A 62 26.36 -0.14 -9.50
N LEU A 63 25.41 0.77 -9.49
CA LEU A 63 25.70 2.20 -9.50
C LEU A 63 25.55 2.73 -8.08
N VAL A 64 26.48 3.59 -7.67
CA VAL A 64 26.48 4.13 -6.31
C VAL A 64 26.45 5.64 -6.40
N GLY A 65 25.51 6.27 -5.72
CA GLY A 65 25.41 7.72 -5.74
C GLY A 65 24.26 8.23 -4.90
N PRO A 66 23.92 9.50 -5.07
CA PRO A 66 22.94 10.16 -4.20
C PRO A 66 21.49 9.88 -4.59
N THR A 67 21.14 8.60 -4.56
CA THR A 67 19.75 8.20 -4.77
C THR A 67 19.01 8.27 -3.42
N PRO A 68 17.72 8.63 -3.43
CA PRO A 68 16.99 8.68 -2.17
C PRO A 68 16.68 7.31 -1.59
N VAL A 69 16.77 6.24 -2.39
CA VAL A 69 16.46 4.91 -1.92
C VAL A 69 17.30 3.90 -2.71
N ASN A 70 17.68 2.81 -2.04
CA ASN A 70 18.35 1.72 -2.73
C ASN A 70 17.37 1.05 -3.69
N ILE A 71 17.77 0.90 -4.95
CA ILE A 71 16.92 0.35 -6.00
C ILE A 71 17.62 -0.82 -6.66
N ILE A 72 16.92 -1.97 -6.70
CA ILE A 72 17.36 -3.12 -7.49
C ILE A 72 16.61 -3.08 -8.80
N GLY A 73 17.32 -2.90 -9.90
CA GLY A 73 16.71 -2.78 -11.20
C GLY A 73 16.71 -4.08 -11.98
N ARG A 74 16.20 -3.99 -13.21
CA ARG A 74 16.02 -5.19 -14.01
C ARG A 74 17.31 -5.93 -14.33
N ASN A 75 18.43 -5.22 -14.36
CA ASN A 75 19.69 -5.90 -14.64
C ASN A 75 20.00 -7.03 -13.66
N LEU A 76 19.55 -6.89 -12.40
CA LEU A 76 19.73 -7.93 -11.41
C LEU A 76 18.47 -8.73 -11.16
N LEU A 77 17.28 -8.11 -11.32
CA LEU A 77 16.03 -8.84 -11.11
C LEU A 77 15.92 -10.03 -12.06
N THR A 78 16.35 -9.85 -13.31
CA THR A 78 16.32 -10.98 -14.26
C THR A 78 17.26 -12.08 -13.84
N GLN A 79 18.42 -11.73 -13.28
CA GLN A 79 19.37 -12.77 -12.85
C GLN A 79 18.83 -13.64 -11.74
N ILE A 80 18.07 -13.07 -10.83
CA ILE A 80 17.53 -13.85 -9.71
C ILE A 80 16.19 -14.51 -10.04
N GLY A 81 15.73 -14.36 -11.28
CA GLY A 81 14.47 -14.97 -11.68
C GLY A 81 13.25 -14.35 -11.04
N CYS A 82 13.31 -13.06 -10.81
CA CYS A 82 12.22 -12.35 -10.17
C CYS A 82 10.99 -12.30 -11.07
N THR A 83 9.83 -12.64 -10.52
CA THR A 83 8.57 -12.54 -11.25
C THR A 83 7.58 -11.74 -10.42
N LEU A 84 6.65 -11.09 -11.13
CA LEU A 84 5.50 -10.45 -10.52
C LEU A 84 4.32 -11.40 -10.61
N ASN A 85 3.69 -11.67 -9.49
CA ASN A 85 2.57 -12.62 -9.46
C ASN A 85 1.35 -11.93 -8.88
N PHE A 86 0.33 -11.79 -9.73
CA PHE A 86 -0.88 -11.10 -9.31
C PHE A 86 -1.95 -12.11 -8.94
N UNK A 87 -1.68 -13.24 -8.15
CA UNK A 87 -2.41 -14.35 -7.74
C UNK A 87 -3.60 -14.02 -6.91
N UNK A 88 -3.58 -13.11 -6.40
CA UNK A 88 -4.61 -12.63 -5.69
C UNK A 88 -5.86 -12.58 -6.43
N CYS A 89 -5.67 -12.30 -7.59
CA CYS A 89 -6.88 -12.11 -8.40
C CYS A 89 -7.64 -13.41 -8.60
N THR A 90 -6.94 -14.51 -8.79
CA THR A 90 -7.62 -15.79 -8.91
C THR A 90 -8.40 -16.13 -7.66
N GLU A 91 -7.79 -15.90 -6.52
CA GLU A 91 -8.46 -16.17 -5.25
C GLU A 91 -9.65 -15.25 -5.05
N MET A 92 -9.48 -13.98 -5.36
CA MET A 92 -10.57 -13.01 -5.23
C MET A 92 -11.72 -13.35 -6.16
N GLU A 93 -11.42 -13.85 -7.36
CA GLU A 93 -12.45 -14.25 -8.28
C GLU A 93 -13.23 -15.44 -7.74
N LYS A 94 -12.53 -16.42 -7.17
CA LYS A 94 -13.20 -17.56 -6.55
C LYS A 94 -14.12 -17.14 -5.42
N GLU A 95 -13.73 -16.13 -4.69
CA GLU A 95 -14.53 -15.63 -3.57
C GLU A 95 -15.64 -14.69 -4.01
N GLY A 96 -15.72 -14.39 -5.29
CA GLY A 96 -16.78 -13.52 -5.80
C GLY A 96 -16.51 -12.04 -5.64
N LYS A 97 -15.33 -11.67 -5.20
CA LYS A 97 -14.99 -10.27 -4.98
C LYS A 97 -14.77 -9.52 -6.28
N ILE A 98 -14.26 -10.19 -7.28
CA ILE A 98 -14.06 -9.61 -8.61
C ILE A 98 -14.58 -10.59 -9.66
N SER A 99 -14.85 -10.07 -10.84
CA SER A 99 -15.30 -10.87 -11.98
C SER A 99 -14.53 -10.47 -13.22
N LYS A 100 -14.30 -11.43 -14.10
CA LYS A 100 -13.72 -11.13 -15.39
C LYS A 100 -14.73 -10.37 -16.25
N ILE A 101 -14.21 -9.44 -17.04
CA ILE A 101 -15.04 -8.64 -17.93
C ILE A 101 -14.47 -8.67 -19.33
N GLY A 102 -15.31 -8.31 -20.29
CA GLY A 102 -14.91 -8.30 -21.69
C GLY A 102 -14.19 -7.02 -22.09
N PRO A 103 -13.78 -6.96 -23.33
CA PRO A 103 -13.02 -5.82 -23.81
C PRO A 103 -13.84 -4.57 -24.08
N GLU A 104 -15.15 -4.68 -24.01
CA GLU A 104 -16.03 -3.54 -24.32
C GLU A 104 -15.98 -2.45 -23.26
N ASN A 105 -15.53 -2.78 -22.04
CA ASN A 105 -15.43 -1.78 -20.97
C ASN A 105 -14.24 -0.87 -21.25
N PRO A 106 -14.47 0.44 -21.41
CA PRO A 106 -13.37 1.34 -21.75
C PRO A 106 -12.55 1.82 -20.56
N TYR A 107 -12.96 1.50 -19.33
CA TYR A 107 -12.29 2.03 -18.14
C TYR A 107 -11.15 1.14 -17.73
N ASN A 108 -10.15 1.73 -17.11
CA ASN A 108 -9.02 0.97 -16.60
C ASN A 108 -8.31 1.74 -15.49
N THR A 109 -8.06 1.05 -14.39
CA THR A 109 -7.36 1.61 -13.24
C THR A 109 -6.04 0.87 -13.07
N PRO A 110 -4.95 1.57 -12.81
CA PRO A 110 -3.66 0.88 -12.66
C PRO A 110 -3.61 -0.08 -11.49
N UNK A 111 -2.96 -1.11 -11.48
CA UNK A 111 -2.88 -2.05 -10.49
C UNK A 111 -1.45 -2.33 -10.30
N PHE A 112 -1.09 -2.50 -9.17
CA PHE A 112 0.26 -2.91 -8.80
C PHE A 112 0.19 -3.63 -7.46
N ALA A 113 1.31 -4.25 -7.09
CA ALA A 113 1.39 -5.02 -5.86
C ALA A 113 2.41 -4.36 -4.94
N ILE A 114 2.09 -4.30 -3.65
CA ILE A 114 3.04 -3.85 -2.65
C ILE A 114 3.14 -4.90 -1.55
N LYS A 115 4.30 -4.92 -0.90
CA LYS A 115 4.50 -5.81 0.23
C LYS A 115 3.98 -5.13 1.48
N LYS A 116 3.19 -5.87 2.26
CA LYS A 116 2.68 -5.33 3.50
C LYS A 116 3.81 -5.11 4.49
N LYS A 117 3.73 -4.01 5.22
CA LYS A 117 4.71 -3.71 6.26
C LYS A 117 4.69 -4.80 7.33
N ASN A 118 5.87 -5.18 7.78
CA ASN A 118 6.03 -6.17 8.85
C ASN A 118 5.43 -7.51 8.49
N SER A 119 5.40 -7.85 7.19
CA SER A 119 4.83 -9.09 6.71
C SER A 119 5.56 -9.51 5.45
N ASN A 120 5.56 -10.82 5.20
CA ASN A 120 6.08 -11.34 3.93
C ASN A 120 4.98 -11.48 2.88
N ARG A 121 3.78 -11.05 3.20
CA ARG A 121 2.65 -11.20 2.30
C ARG A 121 2.53 -10.00 1.38
N TRP A 122 2.17 -10.25 0.14
CA TRP A 122 1.92 -9.21 -0.84
C TRP A 122 0.47 -8.79 -0.83
N ARG A 123 0.24 -7.54 -1.09
CA ARG A 123 -1.11 -6.99 -1.16
C ARG A 123 -1.31 -6.39 -2.54
N LYS A 124 -2.38 -6.81 -3.21
CA LYS A 124 -2.77 -6.17 -4.46
C LYS A 124 -3.23 -4.75 -4.16
N LEU A 125 -2.70 -3.81 -4.89
CA LEU A 125 -3.09 -2.42 -4.73
C LEU A 125 -3.57 -1.88 -6.06
N VAL A 126 -4.83 -1.47 -6.10
CA VAL A 126 -5.39 -0.81 -7.26
C VAL A 126 -5.35 0.69 -6.99
N ASP A 127 -4.81 1.43 -7.94
CA ASP A 127 -4.60 2.87 -7.76
C ASP A 127 -5.87 3.62 -8.13
N PHE A 128 -6.72 3.85 -7.15
CA PHE A 128 -8.00 4.52 -7.38
C PHE A 128 -7.93 6.04 -7.28
N ARG A 129 -6.72 6.61 -7.36
CA ARG A 129 -6.61 8.07 -7.24
C ARG A 129 -7.48 8.80 -8.26
N GLU A 130 -7.50 8.32 -9.51
CA GLU A 130 -8.30 8.98 -10.53
C GLU A 130 -9.79 8.77 -10.29
N LEU A 131 -10.18 7.56 -9.93
CA LEU A 131 -11.59 7.30 -9.61
C LEU A 131 -12.03 8.12 -8.40
N ASN A 132 -11.15 8.25 -7.40
CA ASN A 132 -11.47 9.06 -6.23
C ASN A 132 -11.75 10.51 -6.62
N LYS A 133 -10.97 11.06 -7.55
CA LYS A 133 -11.22 12.41 -8.01
C LYS A 133 -12.57 12.52 -8.72
N ARG A 134 -12.90 11.54 -9.54
CA ARG A 134 -14.12 11.60 -10.34
C ARG A 134 -15.37 11.34 -9.53
N THR A 135 -15.23 10.77 -8.33
CA THR A 135 -16.37 10.53 -7.45
C THR A 135 -16.33 11.43 -6.22
N GLN A 136 -15.57 12.52 -6.26
CA GLN A 136 -15.35 13.35 -5.08
C GLN A 136 -16.64 13.89 -4.49
N ASP A 137 -17.56 14.39 -5.35
CA ASP A 137 -18.82 14.92 -4.86
C ASP A 137 -19.60 13.88 -4.06
N PHE A 138 -19.56 12.64 -4.53
CA PHE A 138 -20.29 11.57 -3.87
C PHE A 138 -19.74 11.30 -2.46
N TRP A 139 -18.43 11.05 -2.36
CA TRP A 139 -17.94 10.63 -1.06
C TRP A 139 -17.78 11.81 -0.09
N GLU A 140 -17.60 13.01 -0.58
CA GLU A 140 -17.57 14.16 0.32
C GLU A 140 -18.91 14.38 0.97
N VAL A 141 -19.97 14.26 0.19
CA VAL A 141 -21.33 14.41 0.73
C VAL A 141 -21.66 13.29 1.70
N GLN A 142 -21.35 12.04 1.29
CA GLN A 142 -21.69 10.89 2.12
C GLN A 142 -20.90 10.87 3.42
N LEU A 143 -19.59 11.12 3.33
CA LEU A 143 -18.77 11.08 4.53
C LEU A 143 -19.11 12.23 5.46
N GLY A 144 -19.04 13.46 4.96
CA GLY A 144 -19.38 14.61 5.76
C GLY A 144 -18.71 14.64 7.13
N ILE A 145 -17.70 13.84 7.33
CA ILE A 145 -17.07 13.72 8.64
C ILE A 145 -15.91 14.70 8.68
N PRO A 146 -15.99 15.74 9.51
CA PRO A 146 -14.86 16.65 9.60
C PRO A 146 -13.68 15.95 10.24
N HIS A 147 -12.51 16.33 9.81
CA HIS A 147 -11.29 15.82 10.40
C HIS A 147 -11.27 16.22 11.89
N PRO A 148 -11.14 15.27 12.82
CA PRO A 148 -11.19 15.65 14.23
C PRO A 148 -9.95 16.45 14.61
N ALA A 149 -10.17 17.68 15.06
CA ALA A 149 -9.05 18.50 15.47
C ALA A 149 -8.30 17.90 16.65
N GLY A 150 -9.02 17.17 17.50
CA GLY A 150 -8.40 16.56 18.67
C GLY A 150 -7.45 15.44 18.37
N LEU A 151 -7.51 14.86 17.18
CA LEU A 151 -6.65 13.72 16.87
C LEU A 151 -5.17 14.10 16.90
N LYS A 152 -4.83 15.23 16.32
CA LYS A 152 -3.42 15.64 16.25
C LYS A 152 -2.86 16.05 17.61
N LYS A 153 -3.74 16.30 18.58
CA LYS A 153 -3.30 16.68 19.92
C LYS A 153 -3.07 15.48 20.83
N LYS A 154 -3.41 14.27 20.37
CA LYS A 154 -3.27 13.09 21.21
C LYS A 154 -1.80 12.66 21.29
N LYS A 155 -1.44 12.10 22.45
CA LYS A 155 -0.07 11.67 22.68
C LYS A 155 0.33 10.51 21.78
N SER A 156 -0.61 9.60 21.54
CA SER A 156 -0.34 8.39 20.74
C SER A 156 -1.45 8.18 19.75
N VAL A 157 -1.06 7.77 18.53
CA VAL A 157 -2.02 7.43 17.48
C VAL A 157 -1.60 6.10 16.88
N THR A 158 -2.54 5.18 16.79
CA THR A 158 -2.34 3.91 16.12
C THR A 158 -3.23 3.86 14.89
N VAL A 159 -2.70 3.33 13.79
CA VAL A 159 -3.45 3.20 12.55
C VAL A 159 -3.75 1.72 12.32
N LEU A 160 -5.02 1.40 12.20
CA LEU A 160 -5.47 0.03 11.93
C LEU A 160 -6.00 -0.06 10.51
N ASP A 161 -5.59 -1.10 9.78
CA ASP A 161 -6.08 -1.35 8.43
C ASP A 161 -7.37 -2.16 8.53
N VAL A 162 -8.49 -1.56 8.12
CA VAL A 162 -9.79 -2.23 8.18
C VAL A 162 -10.36 -2.48 6.78
N GLY A 163 -9.50 -2.45 5.78
CA GLY A 163 -9.97 -2.57 4.39
C GLY A 163 -10.65 -3.88 4.07
N ASP A 164 -10.31 -4.96 4.78
CA ASP A 164 -10.95 -6.24 4.50
C ASP A 164 -12.47 -6.22 4.76
N ALA A 165 -12.92 -5.34 5.63
CA ALA A 165 -14.35 -5.25 5.92
C ALA A 165 -15.18 -4.84 4.71
N TYR A 166 -14.57 -4.07 3.80
CA TYR A 166 -15.29 -3.62 2.63
C TYR A 166 -15.70 -4.76 1.71
N PHE A 167 -14.95 -5.85 1.74
CA PHE A 167 -15.21 -6.97 0.84
C PHE A 167 -16.50 -7.71 1.17
N SER A 168 -17.12 -7.44 2.30
CA SER A 168 -18.39 -8.07 2.65
C SER A 168 -19.59 -7.31 2.11
N VAL A 169 -19.39 -6.15 1.49
CA VAL A 169 -20.48 -5.31 1.04
C VAL A 169 -20.51 -5.27 -0.48
N PRO A 170 -21.64 -5.66 -1.11
CA PRO A 170 -21.71 -5.60 -2.57
C PRO A 170 -21.67 -4.18 -3.10
N LEU A 171 -21.02 -4.02 -4.24
CA LEU A 171 -20.97 -2.74 -4.95
C LEU A 171 -22.14 -2.66 -5.92
N ASP A 172 -22.74 -1.49 -6.03
CA ASP A 172 -23.83 -1.26 -6.97
C ASP A 172 -23.45 -1.73 -8.36
N GLU A 173 -24.31 -2.52 -8.99
CA GLU A 173 -23.96 -3.16 -10.26
C GLU A 173 -23.63 -2.15 -11.35
N ASP A 174 -24.35 -1.04 -11.38
CA ASP A 174 -24.11 -0.04 -12.44
C ASP A 174 -22.78 0.67 -12.25
N PHE A 175 -22.23 0.64 -11.07
CA PHE A 175 -20.97 1.33 -10.79
C PHE A 175 -19.75 0.44 -11.03
N ARG A 176 -19.94 -0.88 -11.06
CA ARG A 176 -18.81 -1.81 -11.08
C ARG A 176 -17.87 -1.58 -12.25
N LYS A 177 -18.40 -1.14 -13.38
CA LYS A 177 -17.57 -0.95 -14.58
C LYS A 177 -16.46 0.08 -14.38
N TYR A 178 -16.65 1.02 -13.46
CA TYR A 178 -15.65 2.05 -13.21
C TYR A 178 -14.46 1.54 -12.39
N THR A 179 -14.58 0.36 -11.81
CA THR A 179 -13.50 -0.22 -11.01
C THR A 179 -12.63 -1.18 -11.82
N ALA A 180 -12.78 -1.21 -13.14
CA ALA A 180 -12.09 -2.16 -14.01
C ALA A 180 -10.59 -1.98 -13.94
N PHE A 181 -9.86 -3.09 -13.97
CA PHE A 181 -8.41 -3.09 -14.00
C PHE A 181 -7.91 -4.27 -14.83
N THR A 182 -6.65 -4.24 -15.18
CA THR A 182 -6.06 -5.22 -16.08
C THR A 182 -4.84 -5.86 -15.46
N ILE A 183 -4.79 -7.20 -15.50
CA ILE A 183 -3.60 -7.95 -15.11
C ILE A 183 -2.89 -8.34 -16.38
N PRO A 184 -1.68 -7.83 -16.62
CA PRO A 184 -1.00 -8.16 -17.88
C PRO A 184 -0.52 -9.60 -17.92
N SER A 185 -0.36 -10.13 -19.11
CA SER A 185 0.20 -11.46 -19.30
C SER A 185 1.70 -11.40 -19.21
N LEU A 186 2.31 -12.57 -19.03
CA LEU A 186 3.76 -12.68 -19.04
C LEU A 186 4.29 -12.22 -20.40
N ASN A 187 5.21 -11.27 -20.36
CA ASN A 187 5.85 -10.71 -21.55
C ASN A 187 4.87 -10.17 -22.59
N ASN A 188 3.65 -9.86 -22.15
CA ASN A 188 2.61 -9.34 -23.03
C ASN A 188 2.34 -10.27 -24.21
N GLU A 189 2.51 -11.57 -23.99
CA GLU A 189 2.30 -12.55 -25.07
C GLU A 189 0.84 -12.75 -25.38
N THR A 190 -0.05 -12.50 -24.45
CA THR A 190 -1.49 -12.60 -24.66
C THR A 190 -2.15 -11.34 -24.14
N PRO A 191 -3.41 -11.10 -24.53
CA PRO A 191 -4.10 -9.96 -23.94
C PRO A 191 -4.22 -10.11 -22.43
N GLY A 192 -4.15 -8.99 -21.74
CA GLY A 192 -4.29 -9.01 -20.29
C GLY A 192 -5.68 -9.46 -19.89
N ILE A 193 -5.77 -9.92 -18.63
CA ILE A 193 -7.06 -10.33 -18.09
C ILE A 193 -7.70 -9.14 -17.41
N ARG A 194 -8.95 -8.87 -17.80
CA ARG A 194 -9.68 -7.74 -17.29
C ARG A 194 -10.64 -8.17 -16.21
N TYR A 195 -10.68 -7.40 -15.12
CA TYR A 195 -11.56 -7.66 -14.00
C TYR A 195 -12.29 -6.39 -13.60
N GLN A 196 -13.39 -6.55 -12.88
CA GLN A 196 -14.04 -5.45 -12.17
C GLN A 196 -14.43 -5.93 -10.79
N TYR A 197 -14.63 -4.99 -9.88
CA TYR A 197 -15.03 -5.32 -8.52
C TYR A 197 -16.52 -5.57 -8.42
N ASN A 198 -16.90 -6.56 -7.62
CA ASN A 198 -18.28 -6.82 -7.26
C ASN A 198 -18.61 -6.33 -5.86
N VAL A 199 -17.59 -5.96 -5.09
CA VAL A 199 -17.72 -5.53 -3.70
C VAL A 199 -17.01 -4.20 -3.55
N LEU A 200 -17.20 -3.54 -2.41
CA LEU A 200 -16.54 -2.26 -2.16
C LEU A 200 -15.03 -2.45 -2.24
N PRO A 201 -14.35 -1.69 -3.12
CA PRO A 201 -12.91 -1.89 -3.27
C PRO A 201 -12.11 -1.17 -2.20
N GLN A 202 -11.01 -1.78 -1.80
CA GLN A 202 -10.05 -1.09 -0.95
C GLN A 202 -9.39 0.03 -1.74
N GLY A 203 -9.17 1.15 -1.08
CA GLY A 203 -8.52 2.29 -1.71
C GLY A 203 -9.44 3.27 -2.38
N TRP A 204 -10.72 2.93 -2.56
CA TRP A 204 -11.70 3.87 -3.11
C TRP A 204 -12.36 4.60 -1.95
N LYS A 205 -12.39 5.92 -2.04
CA LYS A 205 -12.94 6.72 -0.93
C LYS A 205 -14.43 6.55 -0.76
N GLY A 206 -15.12 6.03 -1.76
CA GLY A 206 -16.53 5.72 -1.61
C GLY A 206 -16.80 4.53 -0.70
N SER A 207 -15.81 3.64 -0.54
CA SER A 207 -16.03 2.46 0.29
C SER A 207 -16.28 2.82 1.76
N PRO A 208 -15.43 3.63 2.40
CA PRO A 208 -15.76 4.05 3.76
C PRO A 208 -17.01 4.90 3.81
N ALA A 209 -17.32 5.68 2.78
CA ALA A 209 -18.55 6.47 2.78
C ALA A 209 -19.78 5.57 2.85
N ILE A 210 -19.78 4.50 2.06
CA ILE A 210 -20.91 3.57 2.05
C ILE A 210 -20.94 2.75 3.33
N PHE A 211 -19.78 2.37 3.85
CA PHE A 211 -19.69 1.53 5.04
C PHE A 211 -19.86 2.32 6.33
N GLN A 212 -20.00 3.64 6.25
CA GLN A 212 -19.94 4.52 7.40
C GLN A 212 -20.96 4.16 8.48
N SER A 213 -22.21 3.92 8.08
CA SER A 213 -23.24 3.63 9.08
C SER A 213 -22.96 2.31 9.79
N SER A 214 -22.45 1.33 9.08
CA SER A 214 -22.08 0.06 9.69
C SER A 214 -20.92 0.24 10.66
N MET A 215 -19.92 1.00 10.26
CA MET A 215 -18.78 1.24 11.13
C MET A 215 -19.19 2.00 12.38
N THR A 216 -20.08 2.96 12.25
CA THR A 216 -20.57 3.69 13.41
C THR A 216 -21.23 2.75 14.42
N LYS A 217 -22.07 1.84 13.91
CA LYS A 217 -22.70 0.86 14.79
C LYS A 217 -21.71 -0.06 15.46
N ILE A 218 -20.72 -0.51 14.68
CA ILE A 218 -19.70 -1.43 15.21
C ILE A 218 -18.89 -0.77 16.31
N LEU A 219 -18.55 0.50 16.13
CA LEU A 219 -17.68 1.20 17.07
C LEU A 219 -18.40 1.74 18.29
N GLU A 220 -19.73 1.82 18.25
CA GLU A 220 -20.47 2.50 19.31
C GLU A 220 -20.17 1.96 20.70
N PRO A 221 -20.20 0.63 20.95
CA PRO A 221 -19.93 0.16 22.31
C PRO A 221 -18.53 0.54 22.80
N PHE A 222 -17.54 0.45 21.91
CA PHE A 222 -16.18 0.80 22.30
C PHE A 222 -16.07 2.30 22.62
N ARG A 223 -16.71 3.14 21.82
CA ARG A 223 -16.69 4.58 22.07
C ARG A 223 -17.34 4.95 23.39
N LYS A 224 -18.45 4.27 23.73
CA LYS A 224 -19.11 4.55 24.99
C LYS A 224 -18.24 4.22 26.19
N GLN A 225 -17.49 3.12 26.09
CA GLN A 225 -16.60 2.74 27.18
C GLN A 225 -15.31 3.53 27.23
N ASN A 226 -14.96 4.20 26.14
CA ASN A 226 -13.71 4.93 26.03
C ASN A 226 -13.93 6.32 25.44
N PRO A 227 -14.65 7.19 26.15
CA PRO A 227 -15.05 8.47 25.55
C PRO A 227 -13.90 9.41 25.24
N ASP A 228 -12.74 9.19 25.85
CA ASP A 228 -11.58 10.06 25.60
C ASP A 228 -10.73 9.59 24.43
N ILE A 229 -11.05 8.45 23.84
CA ILE A 229 -10.31 7.96 22.69
C ILE A 229 -10.98 8.48 21.42
N VAL A 230 -10.15 9.04 20.53
CA VAL A 230 -10.62 9.58 19.27
C VAL A 230 -10.41 8.54 18.18
N ILE A 231 -11.47 8.23 17.44
CA ILE A 231 -11.39 7.28 16.33
C ILE A 231 -11.85 7.99 15.07
N TYR A 232 -11.01 7.94 14.04
CA TYR A 232 -11.28 8.60 12.76
C TYR A 232 -11.02 7.63 11.63
N GLN A 233 -12.00 7.49 10.74
CA GLN A 233 -11.90 6.60 9.59
C GLN A 233 -11.49 7.42 8.36
N TYR A 234 -10.45 6.95 7.67
CA TYR A 234 -10.01 7.57 6.43
C TYR A 234 -9.58 6.48 5.46
N VAL A 235 -10.30 6.37 4.36
CA VAL A 235 -10.11 5.35 3.33
C VAL A 235 -10.09 3.96 3.99
N ASP A 236 -8.97 3.25 3.94
CA ASP A 236 -8.90 1.89 4.48
C ASP A 236 -8.46 1.85 5.95
N ASP A 237 -8.26 2.98 6.57
CA ASP A 237 -7.61 3.05 7.87
C ASP A 237 -8.51 3.62 8.95
N LEU A 238 -8.33 3.10 10.16
CA LEU A 238 -8.87 3.72 11.36
C LEU A 238 -7.71 4.33 12.15
N TYR A 239 -7.82 5.59 12.47
CA TYR A 239 -6.85 6.30 13.28
C TYR A 239 -7.39 6.38 14.70
N VAL A 240 -6.64 5.83 15.66
CA VAL A 240 -7.08 5.72 17.03
C VAL A 240 -6.10 6.50 17.91
N GLY A 241 -6.57 7.61 18.48
CA GLY A 241 -5.73 8.49 19.26
C GLY A 241 -6.12 8.52 20.72
N SER A 242 -5.14 8.54 21.60
CA SER A 242 -5.38 8.64 23.02
C SER A 242 -4.25 9.40 23.71
N ASP A 243 -4.52 9.86 24.91
CA ASP A 243 -3.49 10.49 25.76
C ASP A 243 -2.97 9.53 26.81
N LEU A 244 -3.29 8.25 26.68
CA LEU A 244 -2.82 7.25 27.61
C LEU A 244 -1.33 6.99 27.44
N GLU A 245 -0.72 6.48 28.49
CA GLU A 245 0.64 5.98 28.40
C GLU A 245 0.71 4.94 27.30
N ILE A 246 1.90 4.81 26.68
CA ILE A 246 2.01 3.99 25.49
C ILE A 246 1.58 2.53 25.73
N GLY A 247 1.90 2.00 26.91
CA GLY A 247 1.48 0.64 27.24
C GLY A 247 -0.03 0.51 27.33
N GLN A 248 -0.67 1.46 27.98
CA GLN A 248 -2.13 1.48 28.08
C GLN A 248 -2.78 1.74 26.73
N HIS A 249 -2.16 2.59 25.91
CA HIS A 249 -2.66 2.87 24.59
C HIS A 249 -2.68 1.61 23.73
N ARG A 250 -1.60 0.85 23.81
CA ARG A 250 -1.53 -0.41 23.06
C ARG A 250 -2.57 -1.44 23.52
N UNK A 251 -2.85 -1.39 24.47
CA UNK A 251 -3.85 -2.21 24.99
C UNK A 251 -5.17 -1.85 24.48
N LYS A 252 -5.40 -0.69 24.60
CA LYS A 252 -6.67 -0.27 24.02
C LYS A 252 -6.74 -0.56 22.51
N UNK A 253 -5.77 -0.39 21.87
CA UNK A 253 -5.76 -0.70 20.53
C UNK A 253 -6.00 -2.10 20.32
N GLU A 254 -5.44 -3.00 21.25
CA GLU A 254 -5.72 -4.42 21.13
C GLU A 254 -7.17 -4.76 21.48
N GLU A 255 -7.66 -4.08 22.48
CA GLU A 255 -9.07 -4.24 22.84
C GLU A 255 -9.98 -3.92 21.65
N LEU A 256 -9.67 -2.83 20.96
CA LEU A 256 -10.43 -2.44 19.79
C LEU A 256 -10.29 -3.47 18.67
N ARG A 257 -9.09 -3.98 18.46
CA ARG A 257 -8.89 -5.01 17.43
C ARG A 257 -9.71 -6.25 17.71
N GLN A 258 -9.76 -6.67 18.97
CA GLN A 258 -10.59 -7.82 19.33
C GLN A 258 -12.07 -7.52 19.13
N HIS A 259 -12.49 -6.31 19.45
CA HIS A 259 -13.86 -5.89 19.22
C HIS A 259 -14.22 -5.95 17.73
N LEU A 260 -13.33 -5.42 16.89
CA LEU A 260 -13.55 -5.46 15.45
C LEU A 260 -13.54 -6.89 14.92
N LEU A 261 -12.71 -7.74 15.49
CA LEU A 261 -12.65 -9.12 15.04
C LEU A 261 -13.95 -9.85 15.23
N ARG A 262 -14.67 -9.53 16.29
CA ARG A 262 -15.97 -10.14 16.51
C ARG A 262 -16.97 -9.83 15.41
N TRP A 263 -16.74 -8.72 14.71
CA TRP A 263 -17.59 -8.31 13.59
C TRP A 263 -17.00 -8.69 12.23
N GLY A 264 -15.92 -9.47 12.25
CA GLY A 264 -15.26 -9.91 11.03
C GLY A 264 -14.24 -8.97 10.41
N UNK A 265 -13.88 -7.91 11.03
CA UNK A 265 -12.99 -7.01 10.52
C UNK A 265 -11.63 -7.39 10.92
N UNK A 266 -10.98 -7.79 10.24
CA UNK A 266 -9.71 -8.17 10.46
C UNK A 266 -8.93 -6.94 10.30
N THR A 267 -7.96 -6.83 11.14
CA THR A 267 -7.04 -5.69 11.11
C THR A 267 -5.62 -6.20 11.11
N PRO A 268 -5.15 -6.73 9.98
CA PRO A 268 -3.84 -7.40 9.95
C PRO A 268 -2.66 -6.47 10.14
N ASP A 269 -2.78 -5.22 9.77
CA ASP A 269 -1.67 -4.28 9.86
C ASP A 269 -2.01 -3.16 10.83
N GLN A 270 -1.00 -2.76 11.62
CA GLN A 270 -1.17 -1.59 12.46
C GLN A 270 0.15 -0.84 12.54
N LYS A 271 0.05 0.47 12.72
CA LYS A 271 1.19 1.36 12.82
C LYS A 271 0.99 2.31 13.98
N HIS A 272 2.06 2.57 14.70
CA HIS A 272 2.04 3.56 15.78
C HIS A 272 2.68 4.84 15.33
N GLN A 273 1.94 5.94 15.48
CA GLN A 273 2.43 7.28 15.21
C GLN A 273 2.45 8.03 16.53
N LYS A 274 3.64 8.40 16.98
CA LYS A 274 3.76 8.97 18.32
C LYS A 274 3.71 10.48 18.37
N GLU A 275 4.13 11.15 17.32
CA GLU A 275 4.29 12.61 17.36
C GLU A 275 3.77 13.25 16.09
N PRO A 276 3.06 14.38 16.23
CA PRO A 276 2.73 15.16 15.05
C PRO A 276 4.00 15.82 14.49
N PRO A 277 3.99 16.30 13.24
CA PRO A 277 2.82 16.28 12.36
C PRO A 277 2.60 14.94 11.70
N PHE A 278 1.35 14.64 11.46
CA PHE A 278 0.98 13.41 10.78
C PHE A 278 0.78 13.75 9.29
N LEU A 279 1.63 13.17 8.45
CA LEU A 279 1.64 13.55 7.04
C LEU A 279 0.99 12.53 6.12
N TRP A 280 0.55 11.40 6.64
CA TRP A 280 0.04 10.32 5.82
C TRP A 280 -1.27 10.65 5.10
N MET A 281 -1.95 11.70 5.53
CA MET A 281 -3.20 12.08 4.89
C MET A 281 -3.04 13.22 3.89
N GLY A 282 -1.82 13.55 3.53
CA GLY A 282 -1.56 14.59 2.56
C GLY A 282 -1.55 15.99 3.12
N TYR A 283 -1.71 16.15 4.42
CA TYR A 283 -1.54 17.41 5.10
C TYR A 283 -1.12 17.14 6.53
N GLU A 284 -0.62 18.19 7.14
CA GLU A 284 -0.08 18.10 8.50
C GLU A 284 -1.22 18.06 9.50
N LEU A 285 -1.17 17.09 10.41
CA LEU A 285 -2.16 16.98 11.48
C LEU A 285 -1.62 17.48 12.80
#